data_195dc04633db9eb2de5c87a464420e73
#
_entry.id   195dc04633db9eb2de5c87a464420e73
#
_cell.length_a   1.000
_cell.length_b   1.000
_cell.length_c   1.000
_cell.angle_alpha   90.00
_cell.angle_beta   90.00
_cell.angle_gamma   90.00
#
_symmetry.space_group_name_H-M   'P 1'
#
loop_
_entity.id
_entity.type
_entity.pdbx_description
1 polymer ?
#
loop_
_entity_poly.entity_id
_entity_poly.type
_entity_poly.pdbx_seq_one_letter_code
_entity_poly.pdbx_strand_id
1 'polypeptide(L)'
;MKKYFAFLLSLILLAGCQAPGGSGNNYQQITPDEAIALMETSSDYVIVDVRTPEEFNEKHIPNAINIPNETIQTSEIPQLPDKEQMILVYCRSGNRSKQASEKLSALGYTNIAEFGGINSWPGETVSE
;
A
#
# COMPACT_ATOMS: atom_id res chain seq x y z
N MET A 1 -33.57 0.93 41.16
CA MET A 1 -33.40 0.94 40.63
C MET A 1 -32.76 0.95 39.86
N LYS A 2 -32.48 0.86 39.42
CA LYS A 2 -32.07 0.86 38.67
C LYS A 2 -31.52 0.87 37.70
N LYS A 3 -31.32 0.80 37.32
CA LYS A 3 -31.03 0.80 36.53
C LYS A 3 -30.36 0.96 35.61
N TYR A 4 -30.21 1.01 35.31
CA TYR A 4 -29.81 1.20 34.50
C TYR A 4 -29.09 1.19 33.68
N PHE A 5 -28.94 1.07 33.42
CA PHE A 5 -28.53 1.10 32.63
C PHE A 5 -27.93 1.18 31.75
N ALA A 6 -27.89 1.21 31.56
CA ALA A 6 -27.56 1.32 30.71
C ALA A 6 -27.09 1.37 29.89
N PHE A 7 -27.01 1.38 29.55
CA PHE A 7 -26.77 1.46 28.63
C PHE A 7 -26.06 1.62 27.85
N LEU A 8 -25.94 1.63 27.65
CA LEU A 8 -25.55 1.81 26.89
C LEU A 8 -25.00 1.74 26.04
N LEU A 9 -24.99 1.63 25.72
CA LEU A 9 -24.66 1.60 24.86
C LEU A 9 -24.14 1.67 24.07
N SER A 10 -24.13 1.70 23.85
CA SER A 10 -23.82 1.83 22.96
C SER A 10 -23.31 1.88 22.19
N LEU A 11 -23.37 1.98 22.01
CA LEU A 11 -23.10 2.14 21.13
C LEU A 11 -22.39 1.98 20.46
N ILE A 12 -22.26 1.86 20.43
CA ILE A 12 -21.70 1.69 19.70
C ILE A 12 -21.40 1.57 18.77
N LEU A 13 -21.69 1.64 18.63
CA LEU A 13 -21.57 1.63 17.68
C LEU A 13 -21.07 1.78 16.92
N LEU A 14 -21.10 1.87 16.93
CA LEU A 14 -20.78 2.06 16.09
C LEU A 14 -20.17 1.81 15.46
N ALA A 15 -20.19 1.64 15.52
CA ALA A 15 -19.70 1.34 14.80
C ALA A 15 -19.40 1.11 14.04
N GLY A 16 -19.53 1.11 13.94
CA GLY A 16 -19.40 0.89 13.01
C GLY A 16 -19.16 1.07 12.26
N CYS A 17 -19.30 1.43 12.16
CA CYS A 17 -19.33 1.64 11.34
C CYS A 17 -18.65 1.62 10.64
N GLN A 18 -18.34 1.55 10.37
CA GLN A 18 -17.84 1.58 9.58
C GLN A 18 -17.60 1.17 8.72
N ALA A 19 -17.66 1.05 8.39
CA ALA A 19 -17.49 0.71 7.58
C ALA A 19 -17.41 0.69 6.65
N PRO A 20 -17.48 0.62 6.19
CA PRO A 20 -17.48 0.54 5.28
C PRO A 20 -17.07 0.59 4.44
N GLY A 21 -17.06 0.50 4.42
CA GLY A 21 -16.71 0.59 3.48
C GLY A 21 -16.45 0.46 2.49
N GLY A 22 -16.30 0.30 2.47
CA GLY A 22 -16.10 0.18 1.44
C GLY A 22 -15.69 -0.09 0.28
N SER A 23 -15.82 -0.05 -0.40
CA SER A 23 -15.59 -0.16 -1.79
C SER A 23 -14.22 -0.66 -2.14
N GLY A 24 -13.59 -1.43 -1.62
CA GLY A 24 -12.44 -2.07 -2.18
C GLY A 24 -11.13 -1.33 -2.16
N ASN A 25 -11.10 -0.15 -1.60
CA ASN A 25 -9.85 0.57 -1.50
C ASN A 25 -9.25 0.33 -0.14
N ASN A 26 -8.66 -0.85 0.03
CA ASN A 26 -8.09 -1.21 1.32
C ASN A 26 -6.60 -1.01 1.32
N TYR A 27 -6.16 0.17 0.91
CA TYR A 27 -4.76 0.55 0.99
C TYR A 27 -4.68 1.99 1.48
N GLN A 28 -3.53 2.34 2.03
CA GLN A 28 -3.28 3.69 2.51
C GLN A 28 -2.54 4.49 1.46
N GLN A 29 -2.85 5.79 1.41
CA GLN A 29 -2.06 6.72 0.62
C GLN A 29 -1.24 7.56 1.59
N ILE A 30 0.07 7.55 1.40
CA ILE A 30 0.99 8.27 2.26
C ILE A 30 1.90 9.13 1.38
N THR A 31 2.60 10.06 2.02
CA THR A 31 3.56 10.90 1.32
C THR A 31 4.90 10.18 1.17
N PRO A 32 5.77 10.65 0.27
CA PRO A 32 7.13 10.10 0.21
C PRO A 32 7.88 10.23 1.53
N ASP A 33 7.70 11.32 2.26
CA ASP A 33 8.34 11.49 3.55
C ASP A 33 7.85 10.47 4.56
N GLU A 34 6.54 10.18 4.55
CA GLU A 34 5.99 9.15 5.42
C GLU A 34 6.51 7.77 5.05
N ALA A 35 6.69 7.53 3.74
CA ALA A 35 7.27 6.26 3.29
C ALA A 35 8.70 6.11 3.82
N ILE A 36 9.49 7.18 3.74
CA ILE A 36 10.86 7.15 4.25
C ILE A 36 10.85 6.85 5.75
N ALA A 37 9.94 7.47 6.49
CA ALA A 37 9.85 7.21 7.93
C ALA A 37 9.53 5.75 8.22
N LEU A 38 8.64 5.15 7.43
CA LEU A 38 8.34 3.73 7.58
C LEU A 38 9.55 2.87 7.29
N MET A 39 10.31 3.22 6.24
CA MET A 39 11.52 2.47 5.90
C MET A 39 12.56 2.55 7.00
N GLU A 40 12.63 3.68 7.69
CA GLU A 40 13.60 3.87 8.75
C GLU A 40 13.21 3.16 10.04
N THR A 41 11.91 3.05 10.29
CA THR A 41 11.42 2.49 11.55
C THR A 41 10.97 1.04 11.45
N SER A 42 10.91 0.48 10.24
CA SER A 42 10.48 -0.90 10.02
C SER A 42 11.59 -1.65 9.32
N SER A 43 11.66 -2.95 9.56
CA SER A 43 12.66 -3.78 8.90
C SER A 43 12.02 -4.83 7.98
N ASP A 44 10.71 -4.98 8.03
CA ASP A 44 10.03 -6.03 7.28
C ASP A 44 9.05 -5.42 6.29
N TYR A 45 9.58 -4.90 5.21
CA TYR A 45 8.76 -4.31 4.16
C TYR A 45 9.36 -4.63 2.80
N VAL A 46 8.53 -4.49 1.76
CA VAL A 46 8.96 -4.63 0.37
C VAL A 46 8.57 -3.35 -0.36
N ILE A 47 9.49 -2.80 -1.13
CA ILE A 47 9.21 -1.64 -1.97
C ILE A 47 8.95 -2.15 -3.38
N VAL A 48 7.78 -1.82 -3.93
CA VAL A 48 7.37 -2.32 -5.24
C VAL A 48 7.21 -1.15 -6.20
N ASP A 49 8.01 -1.19 -7.26
CA ASP A 49 7.95 -0.26 -8.38
C ASP A 49 7.05 -0.90 -9.43
N VAL A 50 5.92 -0.26 -9.71
CA VAL A 50 4.95 -0.84 -10.64
C VAL A 50 5.02 -0.21 -12.03
N ARG A 51 6.15 0.45 -12.33
CA ARG A 51 6.40 1.00 -13.67
C ARG A 51 6.87 -0.12 -14.59
N THR A 52 7.18 0.26 -15.82
CA THR A 52 7.70 -0.71 -16.79
C THR A 52 9.12 -1.13 -16.40
N PRO A 53 9.58 -2.29 -16.91
CA PRO A 53 10.96 -2.70 -16.66
C PRO A 53 11.98 -1.69 -17.17
N GLU A 54 11.70 -1.04 -18.29
CA GLU A 54 12.62 -0.03 -18.83
C GLU A 54 12.76 1.15 -17.90
N GLU A 55 11.64 1.64 -17.36
CA GLU A 55 11.68 2.73 -16.40
C GLU A 55 12.45 2.33 -15.15
N PHE A 56 12.20 1.12 -14.67
CA PHE A 56 12.89 0.60 -13.49
C PHE A 56 14.39 0.54 -13.71
N ASN A 57 14.81 0.06 -14.88
CA ASN A 57 16.23 -0.07 -15.16
C ASN A 57 16.94 1.28 -15.25
N GLU A 58 16.25 2.29 -15.75
CA GLU A 58 16.83 3.63 -15.82
C GLU A 58 17.15 4.17 -14.44
N LYS A 59 16.20 4.07 -13.54
CA LYS A 59 16.44 4.43 -12.15
C LYS A 59 15.27 3.95 -11.32
N HIS A 60 15.55 3.60 -10.07
CA HIS A 60 14.51 3.18 -9.14
C HIS A 60 14.99 3.46 -7.72
N ILE A 61 14.05 3.39 -6.79
CA ILE A 61 14.36 3.57 -5.38
C ILE A 61 15.19 2.37 -4.92
N PRO A 62 16.28 2.60 -4.16
CA PRO A 62 17.13 1.48 -3.73
C PRO A 62 16.30 0.39 -3.03
N ASN A 63 16.63 -0.84 -3.34
CA ASN A 63 16.00 -2.06 -2.80
C ASN A 63 14.59 -2.33 -3.32
N ALA A 64 14.07 -1.50 -4.23
CA ALA A 64 12.77 -1.77 -4.83
C ALA A 64 12.85 -2.95 -5.77
N ILE A 65 11.76 -3.70 -5.87
CA ILE A 65 11.61 -4.72 -6.89
C ILE A 65 10.58 -4.23 -7.90
N ASN A 66 10.69 -4.74 -9.11
CA ASN A 66 9.81 -4.30 -10.20
C ASN A 66 8.71 -5.33 -10.43
N ILE A 67 7.47 -4.91 -10.21
CA ILE A 67 6.29 -5.71 -10.55
C ILE A 67 5.38 -4.79 -11.35
N PRO A 68 5.49 -4.78 -12.68
CA PRO A 68 4.72 -3.83 -13.48
C PRO A 68 3.22 -3.95 -13.24
N ASN A 69 2.56 -2.80 -13.18
CA ASN A 69 1.13 -2.75 -12.88
C ASN A 69 0.31 -3.67 -13.78
N GLU A 70 0.64 -3.73 -15.06
CA GLU A 70 -0.14 -4.53 -16.00
C GLU A 70 0.01 -6.03 -15.75
N THR A 71 1.02 -6.46 -14.99
CA THR A 71 1.18 -7.88 -14.69
C THR A 71 0.43 -8.31 -13.43
N ILE A 72 -0.10 -7.36 -12.66
CA ILE A 72 -0.86 -7.67 -11.47
C ILE A 72 -2.29 -7.94 -11.89
N GLN A 73 -2.71 -9.19 -11.78
CA GLN A 73 -4.05 -9.59 -12.21
C GLN A 73 -4.73 -10.36 -11.09
N THR A 74 -5.20 -11.56 -11.39
CA THR A 74 -5.98 -12.31 -10.40
C THR A 74 -5.24 -13.49 -9.82
N SER A 75 -4.01 -13.74 -10.28
CA SER A 75 -3.25 -14.90 -9.79
C SER A 75 -2.25 -14.47 -8.76
N GLU A 76 -1.70 -15.45 -8.07
CA GLU A 76 -0.70 -15.23 -7.04
C GLU A 76 0.53 -14.52 -7.62
N ILE A 77 1.18 -13.74 -6.78
CA ILE A 77 2.41 -13.04 -7.13
C ILE A 77 3.55 -13.70 -6.36
N PRO A 78 4.39 -14.49 -7.04
CA PRO A 78 5.45 -15.23 -6.31
C PRO A 78 6.40 -14.34 -5.53
N GLN A 79 6.64 -13.11 -6.00
CA GLN A 79 7.55 -12.18 -5.32
C GLN A 79 6.94 -11.66 -4.02
N LEU A 80 5.64 -11.83 -3.81
CA LEU A 80 4.94 -11.33 -2.63
C LEU A 80 4.16 -12.49 -2.01
N PRO A 81 4.86 -13.43 -1.36
CA PRO A 81 4.17 -14.62 -0.82
C PRO A 81 3.40 -14.36 0.46
N ASP A 82 3.73 -13.29 1.19
CA ASP A 82 3.12 -13.01 2.48
C ASP A 82 2.07 -11.91 2.32
N LYS A 83 0.81 -12.27 2.49
CA LYS A 83 -0.30 -11.34 2.29
C LYS A 83 -0.37 -10.25 3.35
N GLU A 84 0.34 -10.42 4.46
CA GLU A 84 0.34 -9.44 5.55
C GLU A 84 1.58 -8.57 5.58
N GLN A 85 2.53 -8.84 4.71
CA GLN A 85 3.76 -8.06 4.65
C GLN A 85 3.45 -6.62 4.23
N MET A 86 4.19 -5.68 4.82
CA MET A 86 4.06 -4.28 4.42
C MET A 86 4.60 -4.10 3.01
N ILE A 87 3.78 -3.56 2.13
CA ILE A 87 4.13 -3.32 0.74
C ILE A 87 4.06 -1.83 0.48
N LEU A 88 5.19 -1.24 0.11
CA LEU A 88 5.28 0.19 -0.20
C LEU A 88 5.31 0.31 -1.73
N VAL A 89 4.28 0.92 -2.30
CA VAL A 89 4.04 0.90 -3.74
C VAL A 89 4.21 2.30 -4.33
N TYR A 90 4.94 2.38 -5.43
CA TYR A 90 5.08 3.65 -6.13
C TYR A 90 5.14 3.41 -7.64
N CYS A 91 4.92 4.49 -8.39
CA CYS A 91 5.12 4.47 -9.83
C CYS A 91 5.84 5.75 -10.26
N ARG A 92 5.44 6.36 -11.35
CA ARG A 92 6.09 7.58 -11.80
C ARG A 92 5.45 8.82 -11.17
N SER A 93 4.13 8.93 -11.26
CA SER A 93 3.39 10.09 -10.76
C SER A 93 2.22 9.75 -9.86
N GLY A 94 1.92 8.46 -9.67
CA GLY A 94 0.89 8.03 -8.73
C GLY A 94 -0.30 7.29 -9.34
N ASN A 95 -0.52 7.38 -10.65
CA ASN A 95 -1.71 6.74 -11.25
C ASN A 95 -1.62 5.22 -11.24
N ARG A 96 -0.51 4.69 -11.76
CA ARG A 96 -0.35 3.23 -11.83
C ARG A 96 -0.22 2.62 -10.44
N SER A 97 0.38 3.34 -9.51
CA SER A 97 0.55 2.82 -8.15
C SER A 97 -0.78 2.70 -7.43
N LYS A 98 -1.72 3.61 -7.70
CA LYS A 98 -3.05 3.48 -7.11
C LYS A 98 -3.80 2.30 -7.71
N GLN A 99 -3.71 2.12 -9.04
CA GLN A 99 -4.32 0.97 -9.68
C GLN A 99 -3.74 -0.33 -9.15
N ALA A 100 -2.41 -0.38 -9.04
CA ALA A 100 -1.74 -1.57 -8.55
C ALA A 100 -2.14 -1.87 -7.11
N SER A 101 -2.25 -0.84 -6.28
CA SER A 101 -2.64 -1.02 -4.88
C SER A 101 -4.05 -1.57 -4.76
N GLU A 102 -4.97 -1.11 -5.61
CA GLU A 102 -6.32 -1.67 -5.64
C GLU A 102 -6.29 -3.14 -6.02
N LYS A 103 -5.49 -3.49 -7.04
CA LYS A 103 -5.38 -4.88 -7.45
C LYS A 103 -4.79 -5.75 -6.36
N LEU A 104 -3.75 -5.26 -5.69
CA LEU A 104 -3.15 -6.00 -4.59
C LEU A 104 -4.14 -6.20 -3.46
N SER A 105 -4.91 -5.17 -3.15
CA SER A 105 -5.95 -5.28 -2.13
C SER A 105 -6.96 -6.35 -2.51
N ALA A 106 -7.38 -6.39 -3.78
CA ALA A 106 -8.32 -7.38 -4.24
C ALA A 106 -7.75 -8.80 -4.17
N LEU A 107 -6.43 -8.93 -4.25
CA LEU A 107 -5.78 -10.24 -4.11
C LEU A 107 -5.61 -10.68 -2.67
N GLY A 108 -5.97 -9.82 -1.71
CA GLY A 108 -5.92 -10.20 -0.30
C GLY A 108 -4.75 -9.65 0.47
N TYR A 109 -3.92 -8.81 -0.15
CA TYR A 109 -2.84 -8.15 0.58
C TYR A 109 -3.44 -7.09 1.50
N THR A 110 -3.05 -7.08 2.77
CA THR A 110 -3.72 -6.30 3.79
C THR A 110 -2.91 -5.13 4.32
N ASN A 111 -1.67 -4.97 3.89
CA ASN A 111 -0.79 -3.95 4.47
C ASN A 111 -0.08 -3.19 3.35
N ILE A 112 -0.84 -2.40 2.63
CA ILE A 112 -0.38 -1.70 1.44
C ILE A 112 -0.34 -0.20 1.72
N ALA A 113 0.77 0.44 1.42
CA ALA A 113 0.90 1.89 1.49
C ALA A 113 1.45 2.40 0.15
N GLU A 114 0.66 3.22 -0.51
CA GLU A 114 0.98 3.79 -1.81
C GLU A 114 1.51 5.20 -1.59
N PHE A 115 2.67 5.53 -2.15
CA PHE A 115 3.29 6.82 -1.83
C PHE A 115 3.60 7.67 -3.08
N GLY A 116 2.82 7.50 -4.14
CA GLY A 116 2.91 8.39 -5.29
C GLY A 116 3.93 7.93 -6.30
N GLY A 117 4.86 8.79 -6.61
CA GLY A 117 5.77 8.47 -7.68
C GLY A 117 7.18 8.94 -7.47
N ILE A 118 8.06 8.38 -8.28
CA ILE A 118 9.48 8.71 -8.22
C ILE A 118 9.72 10.17 -8.59
N ASN A 119 8.78 10.80 -9.30
CA ASN A 119 8.88 12.22 -9.62
C ASN A 119 8.94 13.10 -8.36
N SER A 120 8.31 12.66 -7.29
CA SER A 120 8.27 13.40 -6.03
C SER A 120 9.17 12.79 -4.96
N TRP A 121 9.98 11.83 -5.32
CA TRP A 121 10.83 11.12 -4.35
C TRP A 121 12.04 11.97 -4.02
N PRO A 122 12.24 12.32 -2.74
CA PRO A 122 13.37 13.18 -2.34
C PRO A 122 14.66 12.41 -2.07
N GLY A 123 14.61 11.09 -2.04
CA GLY A 123 15.77 10.30 -1.67
C GLY A 123 16.61 9.90 -2.88
N GLU A 124 17.51 8.97 -2.63
CA GLU A 124 18.41 8.46 -3.66
C GLU A 124 17.68 7.55 -4.63
N THR A 125 18.22 7.45 -5.84
CA THR A 125 17.81 6.44 -6.81
C THR A 125 19.06 5.73 -7.32
N VAL A 126 18.87 4.51 -7.80
CA VAL A 126 19.94 3.71 -8.38
C VAL A 126 19.48 3.24 -9.75
N SER A 127 20.43 2.75 -10.55
CA SER A 127 20.11 2.19 -11.88
C SER A 127 20.66 0.80 -11.97
N GLU A 128 20.09 0.03 -12.92
CA GLU A 128 20.53 -1.34 -13.16
C GLU A 128 21.54 -1.40 -14.26
#